data_c5e1a871b3cf61594645dbb8162b84da
#
_entry.id   c5e1a871b3cf61594645dbb8162b84da
#
_cell.length_a   1.000
_cell.length_b   1.000
_cell.length_c   1.000
_cell.angle_alpha   90.00
_cell.angle_beta   90.00
_cell.angle_gamma   90.00
#
_symmetry.space_group_name_H-M   'P 1'
#
loop_
_entity.id
_entity.type
_entity.pdbx_description
1 polymer ?
#
loop_
_entity_poly.entity_id
_entity_poly.type
_entity_poly.pdbx_seq_one_letter_code
_entity_poly.pdbx_strand_id
1 'polypeptide(L)'
;FTSVGKTIFVSRVNKAAIKHQMTLIETNLKDNYSVILFPEGTSSDGLSVLPFKSSLLGVIEKENMKDYSFQPITLSYNKLDGIPIDLKYRPFLAWFGAMDLLSHAWKFLGLGRCEVDLNFHKPIKFREFKDRKTASDHAFKLISGQILRNNNTKKVNKIVKLNEFKIL
;
A
#
# COMPACT_ATOMS: atom_id res chain seq x y z
N PHE A 1 6.33 -16.90 8.39
CA PHE A 1 5.87 -16.65 7.01
C PHE A 1 6.47 -15.38 6.41
N THR A 2 6.58 -14.29 7.17
CA THR A 2 7.03 -12.97 6.66
C THR A 2 8.54 -12.85 6.46
N SER A 3 9.37 -13.70 7.04
CA SER A 3 10.83 -13.70 6.86
C SER A 3 11.29 -14.17 5.47
N VAL A 4 10.44 -14.90 4.75
CA VAL A 4 10.76 -15.44 3.41
C VAL A 4 10.80 -14.36 2.32
N GLY A 5 10.09 -13.23 2.51
CA GLY A 5 9.96 -12.16 1.50
C GLY A 5 10.82 -10.93 1.75
N LYS A 6 11.97 -11.02 2.45
CA LYS A 6 12.78 -9.84 2.83
C LYS A 6 11.97 -8.71 3.48
N THR A 7 10.94 -9.06 4.26
CA THR A 7 10.04 -8.09 4.90
C THR A 7 10.77 -7.28 5.97
N ILE A 8 10.68 -5.96 5.88
CA ILE A 8 11.20 -5.02 6.88
C ILE A 8 10.06 -4.70 7.85
N PHE A 9 10.15 -5.18 9.09
CA PHE A 9 9.17 -4.85 10.13
C PHE A 9 9.42 -3.45 10.67
N VAL A 10 8.38 -2.61 10.65
CA VAL A 10 8.45 -1.23 11.12
C VAL A 10 7.99 -1.14 12.57
N SER A 11 8.90 -0.76 13.48
CA SER A 11 8.52 -0.42 14.86
C SER A 11 7.73 0.89 14.89
N ARG A 12 6.59 0.89 15.58
CA ARG A 12 5.71 2.07 15.69
C ARG A 12 6.10 3.01 16.84
N VAL A 13 6.96 2.57 17.76
CA VAL A 13 7.20 3.22 19.05
C VAL A 13 8.67 3.60 19.24
N ASN A 14 9.62 2.86 18.71
CA ASN A 14 11.04 3.05 19.01
C ASN A 14 11.74 3.88 17.92
N LYS A 15 12.16 5.12 18.26
CA LYS A 15 12.91 6.02 17.36
C LYS A 15 14.21 5.43 16.82
N ALA A 16 14.95 4.65 17.63
CA ALA A 16 16.19 4.00 17.20
C ALA A 16 15.90 2.91 16.15
N ALA A 17 14.83 2.15 16.34
CA ALA A 17 14.37 1.16 15.36
C ALA A 17 13.95 1.81 14.05
N ILE A 18 13.30 2.98 14.07
CA ILE A 18 12.93 3.73 12.85
C ILE A 18 14.18 4.12 12.05
N LYS A 19 15.25 4.59 12.72
CA LYS A 19 16.51 4.92 12.04
C LYS A 19 17.13 3.71 11.35
N HIS A 20 17.17 2.57 12.04
CA HIS A 20 17.67 1.32 11.47
C HIS A 20 16.83 0.87 10.25
N GLN A 21 15.52 0.98 10.33
CA GLN A 21 14.61 0.64 9.22
C GLN A 21 14.83 1.53 8.00
N MET A 22 15.06 2.85 8.20
CA MET A 22 15.39 3.76 7.10
C MET A 22 16.73 3.36 6.44
N THR A 23 17.71 2.91 7.22
CA THR A 23 18.97 2.40 6.66
C THR A 23 18.76 1.14 5.83
N LEU A 24 17.90 0.20 6.29
CA LEU A 24 17.55 -0.99 5.52
C LEU A 24 16.87 -0.67 4.20
N ILE A 25 15.92 0.29 4.21
CA ILE A 25 15.25 0.76 2.99
C ILE A 25 16.28 1.35 2.03
N GLU A 26 17.18 2.22 2.51
CA GLU A 26 18.23 2.83 1.70
C GLU A 26 19.15 1.78 1.08
N THR A 27 19.61 0.80 1.87
CA THR A 27 20.48 -0.28 1.39
C THR A 27 19.78 -1.08 0.29
N ASN A 28 18.52 -1.50 0.51
CA ASN A 28 17.79 -2.23 -0.52
C ASN A 28 17.62 -1.43 -1.81
N LEU A 29 17.31 -0.13 -1.72
CA LEU A 29 17.22 0.73 -2.91
C LEU A 29 18.55 0.85 -3.64
N LYS A 30 19.68 0.99 -2.93
CA LYS A 30 21.04 1.02 -3.53
C LYS A 30 21.41 -0.30 -4.20
N ASP A 31 20.94 -1.40 -3.66
CA ASP A 31 21.14 -2.75 -4.23
C ASP A 31 20.14 -3.04 -5.38
N ASN A 32 19.46 -2.01 -5.91
CA ASN A 32 18.46 -2.09 -6.98
C ASN A 32 17.23 -2.94 -6.67
N TYR A 33 16.91 -3.14 -5.39
CA TYR A 33 15.63 -3.75 -5.02
C TYR A 33 14.51 -2.70 -4.96
N SER A 34 13.33 -3.09 -5.44
CA SER A 34 12.12 -2.29 -5.21
C SER A 34 11.58 -2.54 -3.81
N VAL A 35 11.15 -1.48 -3.13
CA VAL A 35 10.58 -1.55 -1.78
C VAL A 35 9.10 -1.21 -1.82
N ILE A 36 8.24 -2.12 -1.38
CA ILE A 36 6.82 -1.85 -1.20
C ILE A 36 6.63 -1.28 0.21
N LEU A 37 6.01 -0.10 0.30
CA LEU A 37 5.76 0.58 1.56
C LEU A 37 4.26 0.75 1.79
N PHE A 38 3.79 0.41 3.00
CA PHE A 38 2.43 0.68 3.46
C PHE A 38 2.45 1.86 4.45
N PRO A 39 2.27 3.10 3.97
CA PRO A 39 2.52 4.29 4.78
C PRO A 39 1.47 4.54 5.86
N GLU A 40 0.33 3.88 5.82
CA GLU A 40 -0.67 3.90 6.90
C GLU A 40 -0.12 3.27 8.18
N GLY A 41 0.84 2.32 8.05
CA GLY A 41 1.46 1.63 9.18
C GLY A 41 0.50 0.72 9.95
N THR A 42 -0.71 0.53 9.48
CA THR A 42 -1.72 -0.42 9.98
C THR A 42 -2.72 -0.71 8.87
N SER A 43 -3.53 -1.75 9.05
CA SER A 43 -4.63 -2.06 8.13
C SER A 43 -5.88 -1.24 8.50
N SER A 44 -6.67 -0.89 7.48
CA SER A 44 -7.99 -0.25 7.62
C SER A 44 -9.11 -1.20 7.24
N ASP A 45 -10.34 -0.75 7.41
CA ASP A 45 -11.56 -1.47 7.03
C ASP A 45 -11.79 -1.57 5.49
N GLY A 46 -10.89 -1.00 4.70
CA GLY A 46 -10.99 -0.99 3.23
C GLY A 46 -11.98 0.03 2.66
N LEU A 47 -12.59 0.88 3.48
CA LEU A 47 -13.53 1.92 3.04
C LEU A 47 -12.82 3.22 2.71
N SER A 48 -11.78 3.54 3.46
CA SER A 48 -11.00 4.76 3.32
C SER A 48 -9.52 4.52 3.59
N VAL A 49 -8.69 5.47 3.15
CA VAL A 49 -7.26 5.48 3.42
C VAL A 49 -7.00 6.17 4.74
N LEU A 50 -6.24 5.54 5.62
CA LEU A 50 -5.81 6.16 6.87
C LEU A 50 -4.71 7.20 6.62
N PRO A 51 -4.54 8.20 7.51
CA PRO A 51 -3.47 9.18 7.38
C PRO A 51 -2.09 8.53 7.30
N PHE A 52 -1.27 8.97 6.35
CA PHE A 52 0.06 8.43 6.15
C PHE A 52 1.05 8.89 7.22
N LYS A 53 1.88 7.97 7.68
CA LYS A 53 2.99 8.27 8.59
C LYS A 53 4.19 8.74 7.79
N SER A 54 4.36 10.06 7.65
CA SER A 54 5.45 10.65 6.87
C SER A 54 6.84 10.20 7.31
N SER A 55 7.02 9.76 8.56
CA SER A 55 8.29 9.19 9.05
C SER A 55 8.74 7.97 8.26
N LEU A 56 7.83 7.21 7.67
CA LEU A 56 8.15 6.06 6.82
C LEU A 56 8.75 6.46 5.46
N LEU A 57 8.56 7.70 5.05
CA LEU A 57 9.14 8.30 3.86
C LEU A 57 10.44 9.08 4.15
N GLY A 58 11.02 8.94 5.35
CA GLY A 58 12.22 9.69 5.76
C GLY A 58 13.45 9.49 4.86
N VAL A 59 13.49 8.39 4.12
CA VAL A 59 14.57 8.14 3.13
C VAL A 59 14.59 9.19 2.02
N ILE A 60 13.46 9.82 1.69
CA ILE A 60 13.31 10.86 0.66
C ILE A 60 14.17 12.09 0.98
N GLU A 61 14.40 12.40 2.27
CA GLU A 61 15.13 13.58 2.70
C GLU A 61 16.64 13.45 2.54
N LYS A 62 17.16 12.23 2.27
CA LYS A 62 18.59 11.99 2.07
C LYS A 62 19.01 12.45 0.68
N GLU A 63 20.11 13.23 0.60
CA GLU A 63 20.60 13.80 -0.66
C GLU A 63 20.91 12.73 -1.70
N ASN A 64 21.55 11.64 -1.28
CA ASN A 64 21.89 10.51 -2.15
C ASN A 64 20.68 9.68 -2.64
N MET A 65 19.46 10.01 -2.20
CA MET A 65 18.22 9.36 -2.61
C MET A 65 17.36 10.22 -3.56
N LYS A 66 17.77 11.45 -3.87
CA LYS A 66 16.97 12.40 -4.67
C LYS A 66 16.63 11.94 -6.07
N ASP A 67 17.44 11.08 -6.67
CA ASP A 67 17.19 10.53 -8.00
C ASP A 67 16.25 9.33 -8.02
N TYR A 68 16.00 8.73 -6.86
CA TYR A 68 15.02 7.68 -6.74
C TYR A 68 13.60 8.23 -6.88
N SER A 69 12.68 7.34 -7.18
CA SER A 69 11.25 7.69 -7.31
C SER A 69 10.40 6.73 -6.50
N PHE A 70 9.22 7.17 -6.13
CA PHE A 70 8.16 6.31 -5.64
C PHE A 70 6.95 6.36 -6.57
N GLN A 71 6.22 5.28 -6.61
CA GLN A 71 4.99 5.18 -7.37
C GLN A 71 3.84 4.90 -6.41
N PRO A 72 2.91 5.86 -6.20
CA PRO A 72 1.70 5.59 -5.45
C PRO A 72 0.87 4.50 -6.15
N ILE A 73 0.36 3.55 -5.38
CA ILE A 73 -0.49 2.47 -5.87
C ILE A 73 -1.76 2.45 -5.02
N THR A 74 -2.91 2.52 -5.66
CA THR A 74 -4.20 2.37 -4.99
C THR A 74 -4.69 0.94 -5.15
N LEU A 75 -5.01 0.29 -4.04
CA LEU A 75 -5.61 -1.02 -3.99
C LEU A 75 -7.06 -0.91 -3.51
N SER A 76 -8.01 -1.48 -4.24
CA SER A 76 -9.42 -1.54 -3.82
C SER A 76 -10.06 -2.88 -4.16
N TYR A 77 -10.82 -3.41 -3.23
CA TYR A 77 -11.66 -4.59 -3.45
C TYR A 77 -12.86 -4.20 -4.31
N ASN A 78 -13.06 -4.89 -5.42
CA ASN A 78 -14.05 -4.52 -6.43
C ASN A 78 -15.22 -5.51 -6.50
N LYS A 79 -14.93 -6.81 -6.69
CA LYS A 79 -15.96 -7.83 -6.85
C LYS A 79 -15.66 -9.08 -6.05
N LEU A 80 -16.72 -9.81 -5.72
CA LEU A 80 -16.69 -11.16 -5.17
C LEU A 80 -17.53 -12.06 -6.09
N ASP A 81 -16.94 -13.12 -6.63
CA ASP A 81 -17.53 -14.03 -7.62
C ASP A 81 -18.18 -13.32 -8.82
N GLY A 82 -17.53 -12.23 -9.28
CA GLY A 82 -18.00 -11.41 -10.40
C GLY A 82 -19.06 -10.37 -10.03
N ILE A 83 -19.58 -10.37 -8.80
CA ILE A 83 -20.60 -9.44 -8.31
C ILE A 83 -19.91 -8.23 -7.66
N PRO A 84 -20.23 -6.98 -8.02
CA PRO A 84 -19.68 -5.79 -7.37
C PRO A 84 -19.95 -5.79 -5.87
N ILE A 85 -18.91 -5.52 -5.07
CA ILE A 85 -18.99 -5.50 -3.61
C ILE A 85 -19.56 -4.15 -3.17
N ASP A 86 -20.69 -4.15 -2.47
CA ASP A 86 -21.20 -2.97 -1.79
C ASP A 86 -20.24 -2.53 -0.69
N LEU A 87 -20.11 -1.22 -0.49
CA LEU A 87 -19.21 -0.62 0.51
C LEU A 87 -19.37 -1.24 1.91
N LYS A 88 -20.62 -1.51 2.31
CA LYS A 88 -20.94 -2.10 3.63
C LYS A 88 -20.33 -3.49 3.86
N TYR A 89 -19.98 -4.22 2.77
CA TYR A 89 -19.40 -5.56 2.87
C TYR A 89 -17.88 -5.58 2.77
N ARG A 90 -17.23 -4.47 2.40
CA ARG A 90 -15.74 -4.41 2.30
C ARG A 90 -15.00 -4.72 3.59
N PRO A 91 -15.49 -4.30 4.79
CA PRO A 91 -14.85 -4.66 6.05
C PRO A 91 -14.74 -6.17 6.30
N PHE A 92 -15.57 -7.00 5.66
CA PHE A 92 -15.47 -8.47 5.76
C PHE A 92 -14.26 -9.02 4.98
N LEU A 93 -13.75 -8.29 3.99
CA LEU A 93 -12.57 -8.66 3.21
C LEU A 93 -11.28 -8.16 3.84
N ALA A 94 -11.35 -7.09 4.61
CA ALA A 94 -10.19 -6.45 5.23
C ALA A 94 -9.88 -7.09 6.58
N TRP A 95 -8.59 -7.33 6.83
CA TRP A 95 -8.10 -7.69 8.16
C TRP A 95 -7.62 -6.42 8.86
N PHE A 96 -8.28 -6.00 9.94
CA PHE A 96 -7.97 -4.76 10.66
C PHE A 96 -8.36 -4.82 12.13
N GLY A 97 -7.87 -3.83 12.90
CA GLY A 97 -8.17 -3.73 14.33
C GLY A 97 -7.63 -4.89 15.15
N ALA A 98 -8.45 -5.46 16.02
CA ALA A 98 -8.11 -6.57 16.90
C ALA A 98 -8.52 -7.95 16.35
N MET A 99 -8.77 -8.06 15.05
CA MET A 99 -9.16 -9.35 14.45
C MET A 99 -8.01 -10.36 14.52
N ASP A 100 -8.33 -11.60 14.92
CA ASP A 100 -7.37 -12.69 14.83
C ASP A 100 -7.07 -13.02 13.36
N LEU A 101 -5.77 -13.03 13.00
CA LEU A 101 -5.34 -13.21 11.63
C LEU A 101 -5.72 -14.58 11.06
N LEU A 102 -5.54 -15.64 11.83
CA LEU A 102 -5.78 -17.00 11.34
C LEU A 102 -7.26 -17.26 11.10
N SER A 103 -8.11 -16.84 12.03
CA SER A 103 -9.56 -16.95 11.90
C SER A 103 -10.08 -16.11 10.74
N HIS A 104 -9.54 -14.90 10.53
CA HIS A 104 -9.93 -14.05 9.40
C HIS A 104 -9.46 -14.66 8.08
N ALA A 105 -8.21 -15.10 7.97
CA ALA A 105 -7.67 -15.73 6.77
C ALA A 105 -8.47 -16.96 6.37
N TRP A 106 -8.86 -17.81 7.33
CA TRP A 106 -9.69 -18.97 7.07
C TRP A 106 -11.05 -18.59 6.48
N LYS A 107 -11.72 -17.59 7.05
CA LYS A 107 -12.99 -17.05 6.53
C LYS A 107 -12.79 -16.46 5.13
N PHE A 108 -11.73 -15.69 4.92
CA PHE A 108 -11.42 -15.06 3.63
C PHE A 108 -11.23 -16.11 2.52
N LEU A 109 -10.51 -17.22 2.80
CA LEU A 109 -10.33 -18.31 1.85
C LEU A 109 -11.64 -18.99 1.44
N GLY A 110 -12.68 -18.93 2.28
CA GLY A 110 -14.01 -19.47 2.00
C GLY A 110 -14.92 -18.51 1.21
N LEU A 111 -14.50 -17.26 0.95
CA LEU A 111 -15.37 -16.26 0.29
C LEU A 111 -15.49 -16.42 -1.23
N GLY A 112 -14.72 -17.30 -1.86
CA GLY A 112 -14.70 -17.45 -3.31
C GLY A 112 -13.69 -16.52 -4.00
N ARG A 113 -13.96 -16.15 -5.27
CA ARG A 113 -13.03 -15.35 -6.08
C ARG A 113 -13.18 -13.87 -5.80
N CYS A 114 -12.18 -13.27 -5.13
CA CYS A 114 -12.10 -11.83 -4.91
C CYS A 114 -11.33 -11.13 -6.05
N GLU A 115 -11.95 -10.12 -6.65
CA GLU A 115 -11.31 -9.25 -7.65
C GLU A 115 -10.87 -7.94 -6.99
N VAL A 116 -9.60 -7.59 -7.25
CA VAL A 116 -8.95 -6.39 -6.69
C VAL A 116 -8.47 -5.50 -7.82
N ASP A 117 -8.76 -4.20 -7.72
CA ASP A 117 -8.22 -3.20 -8.63
C ASP A 117 -6.93 -2.62 -8.07
N LEU A 118 -5.87 -2.66 -8.88
CA LEU A 118 -4.62 -1.95 -8.64
C LEU A 118 -4.49 -0.78 -9.61
N ASN A 119 -4.52 0.44 -9.08
CA ASN A 119 -4.32 1.65 -9.89
C ASN A 119 -2.91 2.18 -9.64
N PHE A 120 -2.04 2.05 -10.63
CA PHE A 120 -0.69 2.58 -10.62
C PHE A 120 -0.72 4.05 -11.04
N HIS A 121 -0.35 4.95 -10.13
CA HIS A 121 -0.19 6.37 -10.44
C HIS A 121 1.17 6.63 -11.09
N LYS A 122 1.35 7.83 -11.65
CA LYS A 122 2.63 8.22 -12.24
C LYS A 122 3.75 8.19 -11.21
N PRO A 123 4.92 7.58 -11.51
CA PRO A 123 6.10 7.66 -10.65
C PRO A 123 6.56 9.10 -10.48
N ILE A 124 7.03 9.45 -9.28
CA ILE A 124 7.44 10.80 -8.91
C ILE A 124 8.82 10.74 -8.27
N LYS A 125 9.75 11.56 -8.73
CA LYS A 125 11.11 11.60 -8.16
C LYS A 125 11.10 12.27 -6.79
N PHE A 126 11.95 11.78 -5.89
CA PHE A 126 12.08 12.35 -4.54
C PHE A 126 12.51 13.83 -4.58
N ARG A 127 13.30 14.24 -5.56
CA ARG A 127 13.72 15.64 -5.75
C ARG A 127 12.57 16.62 -5.98
N GLU A 128 11.40 16.14 -6.42
CA GLU A 128 10.23 16.98 -6.69
C GLU A 128 9.55 17.46 -5.39
N PHE A 129 9.95 16.92 -4.25
CA PHE A 129 9.39 17.28 -2.96
C PHE A 129 10.40 17.99 -2.05
N LYS A 130 9.92 19.02 -1.37
CA LYS A 130 10.71 19.75 -0.38
C LYS A 130 11.11 18.87 0.79
N ASP A 131 10.15 18.07 1.28
CA ASP A 131 10.31 17.22 2.46
C ASP A 131 9.37 16.00 2.38
N ARG A 132 9.56 15.08 3.33
CA ARG A 132 8.75 13.85 3.44
C ARG A 132 7.28 14.10 3.72
N LYS A 133 6.91 15.25 4.34
CA LYS A 133 5.51 15.56 4.64
C LYS A 133 4.78 15.91 3.36
N THR A 134 5.33 16.79 2.54
CA THR A 134 4.76 17.16 1.24
C THR A 134 4.64 15.96 0.32
N ALA A 135 5.63 15.05 0.31
CA ALA A 135 5.55 13.80 -0.45
C ALA A 135 4.44 12.87 0.07
N SER A 136 4.34 12.73 1.39
CA SER A 136 3.31 11.93 2.06
C SER A 136 1.90 12.45 1.76
N ASP A 137 1.70 13.76 1.89
CA ASP A 137 0.41 14.41 1.63
C ASP A 137 0.00 14.29 0.15
N HIS A 138 0.96 14.42 -0.75
CA HIS A 138 0.71 14.24 -2.18
C HIS A 138 0.27 12.80 -2.49
N ALA A 139 1.01 11.80 -2.00
CA ALA A 139 0.66 10.39 -2.19
C ALA A 139 -0.70 10.06 -1.56
N PHE A 140 -0.97 10.56 -0.35
CA PHE A 140 -2.26 10.39 0.32
C PHE A 140 -3.42 10.96 -0.51
N LYS A 141 -3.29 12.18 -1.05
CA LYS A 141 -4.33 12.81 -1.89
C LYS A 141 -4.60 12.02 -3.17
N LEU A 142 -3.55 11.50 -3.83
CA LEU A 142 -3.70 10.68 -5.02
C LEU A 142 -4.45 9.37 -4.71
N ILE A 143 -4.00 8.64 -3.69
CA ILE A 143 -4.55 7.33 -3.34
C ILE A 143 -5.98 7.48 -2.80
N SER A 144 -6.22 8.41 -1.86
CA SER A 144 -7.55 8.63 -1.29
C SER A 144 -8.56 9.11 -2.35
N GLY A 145 -8.13 10.02 -3.24
CA GLY A 145 -8.95 10.47 -4.35
C GLY A 145 -9.31 9.35 -5.33
N GLN A 146 -8.38 8.40 -5.56
CA GLN A 146 -8.67 7.23 -6.40
C GLN A 146 -9.61 6.25 -5.72
N ILE A 147 -9.45 5.99 -4.40
CA ILE A 147 -10.39 5.17 -3.63
C ILE A 147 -11.80 5.74 -3.71
N LEU A 148 -11.97 7.05 -3.55
CA LEU A 148 -13.28 7.70 -3.68
C LEU A 148 -13.87 7.51 -5.09
N ARG A 149 -13.06 7.65 -6.14
CA ARG A 149 -13.51 7.38 -7.52
C ARG A 149 -13.92 5.92 -7.70
N ASN A 150 -13.11 4.98 -7.23
CA ASN A 150 -13.42 3.54 -7.32
C ASN A 150 -14.71 3.18 -6.55
N ASN A 151 -14.95 3.86 -5.41
CA ASN A 151 -16.15 3.67 -4.60
C ASN A 151 -17.42 4.21 -5.28
N ASN A 152 -17.31 5.32 -6.01
CA ASN A 152 -18.44 5.99 -6.64
C ASN A 152 -18.73 5.48 -8.07
N THR A 153 -17.81 4.77 -8.69
CA THR A 153 -17.99 4.26 -10.05
C THR A 153 -18.63 2.88 -10.02
N LYS A 154 -19.89 2.78 -10.45
CA LYS A 154 -20.53 1.52 -10.89
C LYS A 154 -19.93 1.04 -12.22
N LYS A 155 -18.61 1.10 -12.41
CA LYS A 155 -17.98 0.73 -13.67
C LYS A 155 -17.74 -0.76 -13.73
N VAL A 156 -18.18 -1.34 -14.84
CA VAL A 156 -17.65 -2.60 -15.39
C VAL A 156 -16.16 -2.38 -15.64
N ASN A 157 -15.30 -2.80 -14.74
CA ASN A 157 -13.88 -2.58 -14.84
C ASN A 157 -13.26 -3.55 -15.85
N LYS A 158 -12.37 -2.99 -16.68
CA LYS A 158 -11.52 -3.74 -17.58
C LYS A 158 -10.68 -4.71 -16.73
N ILE A 159 -10.89 -6.00 -16.90
CA ILE A 159 -10.14 -7.05 -16.21
C ILE A 159 -8.69 -6.92 -16.66
N VAL A 160 -7.81 -6.50 -15.75
CA VAL A 160 -6.37 -6.63 -15.95
C VAL A 160 -6.05 -8.11 -15.74
N LYS A 161 -5.76 -8.84 -16.81
CA LYS A 161 -5.33 -10.22 -16.71
C LYS A 161 -4.01 -10.27 -15.94
N LEU A 162 -4.01 -10.94 -14.79
CA LEU A 162 -2.83 -11.18 -13.93
C LEU A 162 -1.68 -11.95 -14.62
N ASN A 163 -1.86 -12.38 -15.87
CA ASN A 163 -0.89 -13.14 -16.63
C ASN A 163 0.33 -12.33 -17.13
N GLU A 164 0.37 -11.01 -16.89
CA GLU A 164 1.48 -10.14 -17.33
C GLU A 164 2.43 -9.71 -16.20
N PHE A 165 2.18 -10.13 -14.98
CA PHE A 165 3.13 -9.89 -13.89
C PHE A 165 4.23 -10.94 -13.91
N LYS A 166 5.29 -10.72 -14.70
CA LYS A 166 6.58 -11.34 -14.44
C LYS A 166 7.13 -10.70 -13.16
N ILE A 167 7.14 -11.49 -12.09
CA ILE A 167 7.94 -11.20 -10.90
C ILE A 167 9.39 -11.33 -11.36
N LEU A 168 10.07 -10.21 -11.56
CA LEU A 168 11.51 -10.14 -11.72
C LEU A 168 12.18 -10.17 -10.36
#